data_a81732fdf1e7331138b84aed8c056206
#
_entry.id   a81732fdf1e7331138b84aed8c056206
#
_cell.length_a   1.000
_cell.length_b   1.000
_cell.length_c   1.000
_cell.angle_alpha   90.00
_cell.angle_beta   90.00
_cell.angle_gamma   90.00
#
_symmetry.space_group_name_H-M   'P 1'
#
loop_
_entity.id
_entity.type
_entity.pdbx_description
1 polymer ?
#
loop_
_entity_poly.entity_id
_entity_poly.type
_entity_poly.pdbx_seq_one_letter_code
_entity_poly.pdbx_strand_id
1 'polypeptide(L)'
;MLSLGFSSQKTPNDLVRCKGDEASLQADITLLAHTFVIGIDSGKKCVQTTRGEIFYDKLVLAIGAVPTYPPNISANQAWHINHLTGFAKLYDKLNNKDKLSKQSVAIIGAGMVGVELAEDLCRAGHQVSLLGKGDYPLASLLPRQAGKQVAQALSHIGVSFIHALVQKVCQADDGYRLDLDNGQTLYAHALVVATGLHIDDYLPKRAGIAFDDLGIWVDKKTLATSNADIYAIGDCIAIDGLPCRFIAPHRKQAFAIAHAITGKPFDCYVHSPPPIRLKNKSISVSITGTPVGVDNWVVKDNGSADDGKLVMEQYRNGQVVAVLTVVQTS
;
A
#
# COMPACT_ATOMS: atom_id res chain seq x y z
N MET A 1 3.37 7.16 -7.16
CA MET A 1 2.61 5.91 -7.07
C MET A 1 2.52 5.29 -8.46
N LEU A 2 2.48 3.97 -8.54
CA LEU A 2 2.35 3.26 -9.83
C LEU A 2 1.00 3.53 -10.48
N SER A 3 -0.09 3.70 -9.71
CA SER A 3 -1.43 4.01 -10.24
C SER A 3 -1.47 5.26 -11.11
N LEU A 4 -0.71 6.30 -10.76
CA LEU A 4 -0.59 7.52 -11.59
C LEU A 4 -0.09 7.24 -13.01
N GLY A 5 0.56 6.10 -13.25
CA GLY A 5 0.95 5.68 -14.60
C GLY A 5 -0.23 5.55 -15.54
N PHE A 6 -1.39 5.06 -15.04
CA PHE A 6 -2.59 4.95 -15.86
C PHE A 6 -3.15 6.32 -16.26
N SER A 7 -3.40 7.20 -15.29
CA SER A 7 -3.99 8.54 -15.55
C SER A 7 -3.04 9.50 -16.28
N SER A 8 -1.72 9.27 -16.22
CA SER A 8 -0.70 10.05 -16.93
C SER A 8 -0.19 9.39 -18.22
N GLN A 9 -0.80 8.28 -18.65
CA GLN A 9 -0.46 7.52 -19.86
C GLN A 9 1.03 7.12 -19.93
N LYS A 10 1.63 6.80 -18.78
CA LYS A 10 3.02 6.33 -18.71
C LYS A 10 3.09 4.83 -18.89
N THR A 11 4.02 4.40 -19.72
CA THR A 11 4.36 2.98 -19.86
C THR A 11 5.10 2.47 -18.62
N PRO A 12 5.18 1.14 -18.42
CA PRO A 12 5.99 0.57 -17.35
C PRO A 12 7.45 1.05 -17.35
N ASN A 13 8.03 1.22 -18.54
CA ASN A 13 9.42 1.70 -18.70
C ASN A 13 9.60 3.17 -18.25
N ASP A 14 8.59 4.01 -18.45
CA ASP A 14 8.63 5.43 -18.02
C ASP A 14 8.59 5.57 -16.49
N LEU A 15 8.22 4.54 -15.77
CA LEU A 15 8.18 4.50 -14.32
C LEU A 15 9.49 4.02 -13.69
N VAL A 16 10.41 3.47 -14.46
CA VAL A 16 11.75 3.09 -14.02
C VAL A 16 12.61 4.33 -13.81
N ARG A 17 13.02 4.59 -12.59
CA ARG A 17 13.87 5.75 -12.25
C ARG A 17 15.37 5.47 -12.46
N CYS A 18 15.81 4.27 -12.11
CA CYS A 18 17.18 3.81 -12.22
C CYS A 18 17.17 2.30 -12.33
N LYS A 19 18.04 1.75 -13.15
CA LYS A 19 18.24 0.29 -13.23
C LYS A 19 19.10 -0.19 -12.06
N GLY A 20 18.94 -1.47 -11.68
CA GLY A 20 19.68 -2.05 -10.56
C GLY A 20 21.19 -1.96 -10.73
N ASP A 21 21.70 -2.25 -11.92
CA ASP A 21 23.13 -2.18 -12.23
C ASP A 21 23.71 -0.75 -12.09
N GLU A 22 22.97 0.25 -12.56
CA GLU A 22 23.34 1.66 -12.41
C GLU A 22 23.33 2.06 -10.92
N ALA A 23 22.30 1.68 -10.18
CA ALA A 23 22.17 1.98 -8.75
C ALA A 23 23.28 1.32 -7.92
N SER A 24 23.66 0.08 -8.25
CA SER A 24 24.72 -0.65 -7.56
C SER A 24 26.08 -0.02 -7.77
N LEU A 25 26.38 0.42 -9.00
CA LEU A 25 27.62 1.15 -9.32
C LEU A 25 27.70 2.50 -8.60
N GLN A 26 26.58 3.27 -8.56
CA GLN A 26 26.54 4.54 -7.88
C GLN A 26 26.70 4.44 -6.35
N ALA A 27 26.21 3.33 -5.77
CA ALA A 27 26.26 3.10 -4.34
C ALA A 27 27.49 2.29 -3.89
N ASP A 28 28.35 1.85 -4.81
CA ASP A 28 29.50 0.98 -4.56
C ASP A 28 29.11 -0.29 -3.77
N ILE A 29 28.07 -0.99 -4.27
CA ILE A 29 27.56 -2.23 -3.68
C ILE A 29 27.56 -3.37 -4.69
N THR A 30 27.69 -4.60 -4.21
CA THR A 30 27.52 -5.80 -5.01
C THR A 30 26.06 -6.16 -5.12
N LEU A 31 25.48 -6.09 -6.34
CA LEU A 31 24.12 -6.51 -6.61
C LEU A 31 24.08 -7.99 -7.06
N LEU A 32 23.38 -8.82 -6.32
CA LEU A 32 23.09 -10.20 -6.70
C LEU A 32 21.66 -10.31 -7.25
N ALA A 33 21.46 -9.76 -8.45
CA ALA A 33 20.18 -9.83 -9.13
C ALA A 33 19.76 -11.28 -9.42
N HIS A 34 18.45 -11.54 -9.52
CA HIS A 34 17.88 -12.88 -9.78
C HIS A 34 18.35 -13.94 -8.77
N THR A 35 18.56 -13.54 -7.52
CA THR A 35 19.00 -14.42 -6.43
C THR A 35 17.96 -14.43 -5.33
N PHE A 36 17.37 -15.58 -5.06
CA PHE A 36 16.37 -15.73 -4.00
C PHE A 36 17.03 -16.17 -2.71
N VAL A 37 16.66 -15.53 -1.61
CA VAL A 37 17.00 -15.98 -0.26
C VAL A 37 16.02 -17.08 0.13
N ILE A 38 16.56 -18.25 0.44
CA ILE A 38 15.79 -19.46 0.79
C ILE A 38 15.89 -19.83 2.27
N GLY A 39 16.76 -19.15 3.01
CA GLY A 39 16.89 -19.35 4.45
C GLY A 39 17.88 -18.39 5.09
N ILE A 40 17.78 -18.27 6.41
CA ILE A 40 18.71 -17.51 7.25
C ILE A 40 19.07 -18.38 8.45
N ASP A 41 20.35 -18.70 8.59
CA ASP A 41 20.92 -19.33 9.78
C ASP A 41 21.55 -18.20 10.63
N SER A 42 20.80 -17.72 11.59
CA SER A 42 21.25 -16.60 12.44
C SER A 42 22.39 -17.00 13.38
N GLY A 43 22.52 -18.28 13.73
CA GLY A 43 23.61 -18.80 14.58
C GLY A 43 24.93 -18.83 13.83
N LYS A 44 24.93 -19.18 12.56
CA LYS A 44 26.12 -19.15 11.69
C LYS A 44 26.34 -17.80 11.01
N LYS A 45 25.42 -16.85 11.17
CA LYS A 45 25.38 -15.58 10.41
C LYS A 45 25.47 -15.82 8.90
N CYS A 46 24.60 -16.67 8.39
CA CYS A 46 24.63 -17.13 7.01
C CYS A 46 23.25 -16.96 6.35
N VAL A 47 23.22 -16.36 5.16
CA VAL A 47 22.06 -16.31 4.28
C VAL A 47 22.20 -17.38 3.23
N GLN A 48 21.25 -18.29 3.17
CA GLN A 48 21.17 -19.32 2.14
C GLN A 48 20.41 -18.78 0.93
N THR A 49 21.02 -18.88 -0.24
CA THR A 49 20.45 -18.37 -1.48
C THR A 49 20.41 -19.44 -2.57
N THR A 50 19.70 -19.17 -3.65
CA THR A 50 19.69 -20.01 -4.87
C THR A 50 21.04 -20.07 -5.58
N ARG A 51 22.05 -19.29 -5.16
CA ARG A 51 23.41 -19.24 -5.71
C ARG A 51 24.47 -19.61 -4.68
N GLY A 52 24.09 -20.17 -3.53
CA GLY A 52 25.01 -20.56 -2.47
C GLY A 52 24.82 -19.75 -1.19
N GLU A 53 25.73 -19.94 -0.27
CA GLU A 53 25.72 -19.33 1.04
C GLU A 53 26.49 -18.00 1.05
N ILE A 54 25.96 -17.03 1.80
CA ILE A 54 26.57 -15.71 1.99
C ILE A 54 26.66 -15.44 3.49
N PHE A 55 27.87 -15.29 4.00
CA PHE A 55 28.11 -14.95 5.40
C PHE A 55 28.05 -13.43 5.61
N TYR A 56 27.57 -13.00 6.77
CA TYR A 56 27.40 -11.59 7.11
C TYR A 56 27.89 -11.27 8.53
N ASP A 57 28.36 -10.08 8.75
CA ASP A 57 28.54 -9.50 10.07
C ASP A 57 27.25 -8.88 10.59
N LYS A 58 26.56 -8.16 9.69
CA LYS A 58 25.25 -7.54 9.92
C LYS A 58 24.35 -7.78 8.73
N LEU A 59 23.08 -8.08 9.00
CA LEU A 59 22.05 -8.33 7.98
C LEU A 59 20.94 -7.30 8.09
N VAL A 60 20.50 -6.76 6.96
CA VAL A 60 19.33 -5.88 6.89
C VAL A 60 18.24 -6.54 6.03
N LEU A 61 17.07 -6.74 6.62
CA LEU A 61 15.91 -7.28 5.94
C LEU A 61 15.07 -6.11 5.36
N ALA A 62 15.02 -6.01 4.04
CA ALA A 62 14.20 -5.05 3.31
C ALA A 62 13.21 -5.80 2.39
N ILE A 63 12.54 -6.81 2.93
CA ILE A 63 11.72 -7.79 2.19
C ILE A 63 10.34 -7.26 1.80
N GLY A 64 9.98 -6.05 2.28
CA GLY A 64 8.68 -5.44 1.96
C GLY A 64 7.49 -6.18 2.55
N ALA A 65 6.33 -6.02 1.92
CA ALA A 65 5.09 -6.70 2.29
C ALA A 65 4.38 -7.21 1.03
N VAL A 66 3.57 -8.25 1.19
CA VAL A 66 2.86 -8.92 0.09
C VAL A 66 1.36 -8.61 0.15
N PRO A 67 0.66 -8.61 -1.00
CA PRO A 67 -0.77 -8.35 -1.05
C PRO A 67 -1.58 -9.41 -0.29
N THR A 68 -2.55 -8.95 0.48
CA THR A 68 -3.55 -9.82 1.10
C THR A 68 -4.66 -10.09 0.11
N TYR A 69 -4.92 -11.36 -0.19
CA TYR A 69 -6.04 -11.77 -1.03
C TYR A 69 -7.22 -12.21 -0.15
N PRO A 70 -8.46 -11.79 -0.47
CA PRO A 70 -9.65 -12.38 0.16
C PRO A 70 -9.68 -13.90 -0.05
N PRO A 71 -10.24 -14.68 0.90
CA PRO A 71 -10.21 -16.15 0.83
C PRO A 71 -10.78 -16.76 -0.46
N ASN A 72 -11.71 -16.05 -1.10
CA ASN A 72 -12.41 -16.51 -2.29
C ASN A 72 -11.74 -16.07 -3.61
N ILE A 73 -10.56 -15.46 -3.54
CA ILE A 73 -9.84 -14.91 -4.69
C ILE A 73 -8.40 -15.41 -4.66
N SER A 74 -8.02 -16.16 -5.67
CA SER A 74 -6.66 -16.64 -5.81
C SER A 74 -5.76 -15.62 -6.53
N ALA A 75 -4.46 -15.68 -6.24
CA ALA A 75 -3.47 -14.76 -6.79
C ALA A 75 -3.35 -14.81 -8.33
N ASN A 76 -3.80 -15.89 -8.97
CA ASN A 76 -3.82 -16.00 -10.43
C ASN A 76 -5.09 -15.41 -11.07
N GLN A 77 -6.11 -15.05 -10.29
CA GLN A 77 -7.36 -14.45 -10.77
C GLN A 77 -7.35 -12.93 -10.73
N ALA A 78 -6.49 -12.34 -9.89
CA ALA A 78 -6.50 -10.90 -9.68
C ALA A 78 -5.09 -10.30 -9.73
N TRP A 79 -5.00 -9.08 -10.22
CA TRP A 79 -3.78 -8.29 -10.22
C TRP A 79 -3.64 -7.48 -8.94
N HIS A 80 -2.43 -7.07 -8.65
CA HIS A 80 -2.11 -6.03 -7.66
C HIS A 80 -1.06 -5.09 -8.26
N ILE A 81 -0.96 -3.87 -7.74
CA ILE A 81 -0.06 -2.84 -8.27
C ILE A 81 1.04 -2.43 -7.29
N ASN A 82 1.38 -3.30 -6.35
CA ASN A 82 2.43 -3.02 -5.35
C ASN A 82 3.84 -3.01 -5.96
N HIS A 83 4.02 -3.72 -7.08
CA HIS A 83 5.28 -3.83 -7.81
C HIS A 83 5.10 -3.41 -9.26
N LEU A 84 6.19 -2.91 -9.87
CA LEU A 84 6.21 -2.52 -11.27
C LEU A 84 5.78 -3.67 -12.21
N THR A 85 6.17 -4.91 -11.90
CA THR A 85 5.75 -6.09 -12.67
C THR A 85 4.24 -6.31 -12.63
N GLY A 86 3.59 -6.09 -11.48
CA GLY A 86 2.13 -6.18 -11.36
C GLY A 86 1.43 -5.07 -12.16
N PHE A 87 1.96 -3.84 -12.06
CA PHE A 87 1.51 -2.72 -12.88
C PHE A 87 1.66 -3.02 -14.39
N ALA A 88 2.82 -3.51 -14.83
CA ALA A 88 3.08 -3.84 -16.24
C ALA A 88 2.08 -4.87 -16.77
N LYS A 89 1.85 -5.95 -16.05
CA LYS A 89 0.88 -6.99 -16.44
C LYS A 89 -0.55 -6.44 -16.55
N LEU A 90 -0.98 -5.61 -15.61
CA LEU A 90 -2.30 -4.96 -15.67
C LEU A 90 -2.35 -3.95 -16.82
N TYR A 91 -1.29 -3.16 -17.01
CA TYR A 91 -1.17 -2.20 -18.11
C TYR A 91 -1.31 -2.91 -19.47
N ASP A 92 -0.59 -4.01 -19.70
CA ASP A 92 -0.65 -4.79 -20.94
C ASP A 92 -2.05 -5.39 -21.16
N LYS A 93 -2.68 -5.91 -20.08
CA LYS A 93 -4.06 -6.45 -20.15
C LYS A 93 -5.06 -5.39 -20.58
N LEU A 94 -4.93 -4.15 -20.06
CA LEU A 94 -5.88 -3.07 -20.32
C LEU A 94 -5.61 -2.34 -21.63
N ASN A 95 -4.36 -2.32 -22.12
CA ASN A 95 -3.94 -1.63 -23.35
C ASN A 95 -3.70 -2.57 -24.55
N ASN A 96 -4.21 -3.80 -24.50
CA ASN A 96 -4.08 -4.71 -25.63
C ASN A 96 -4.69 -4.10 -26.90
N LYS A 97 -3.86 -3.95 -27.95
CA LYS A 97 -4.17 -3.21 -29.19
C LYS A 97 -5.40 -3.74 -29.94
N ASP A 98 -5.79 -4.99 -29.71
CA ASP A 98 -6.96 -5.62 -30.34
C ASP A 98 -8.29 -5.15 -29.71
N LYS A 99 -8.24 -4.40 -28.60
CA LYS A 99 -9.40 -3.91 -27.87
C LYS A 99 -9.39 -2.39 -27.79
N LEU A 100 -9.91 -1.73 -28.81
CA LEU A 100 -10.11 -0.27 -28.89
C LEU A 100 -11.20 0.25 -27.92
N SER A 101 -11.79 -0.61 -27.09
CA SER A 101 -12.91 -0.25 -26.20
C SER A 101 -12.46 -0.10 -24.74
N LYS A 102 -13.14 0.79 -24.03
CA LYS A 102 -13.05 0.96 -22.56
C LYS A 102 -13.22 -0.39 -21.87
N GLN A 103 -12.23 -0.81 -21.11
CA GLN A 103 -12.29 -2.05 -20.34
C GLN A 103 -13.00 -1.81 -19.00
N SER A 104 -13.78 -2.79 -18.54
CA SER A 104 -14.32 -2.78 -17.19
C SER A 104 -13.33 -3.38 -16.19
N VAL A 105 -13.12 -2.68 -15.08
CA VAL A 105 -12.20 -3.09 -14.02
C VAL A 105 -12.94 -3.13 -12.69
N ALA A 106 -12.88 -4.26 -12.00
CA ALA A 106 -13.35 -4.40 -10.63
C ALA A 106 -12.16 -4.29 -9.66
N ILE A 107 -12.25 -3.37 -8.72
CA ILE A 107 -11.25 -3.19 -7.66
C ILE A 107 -11.85 -3.67 -6.35
N ILE A 108 -11.22 -4.64 -5.71
CA ILE A 108 -11.64 -5.17 -4.42
C ILE A 108 -10.79 -4.54 -3.32
N GLY A 109 -11.45 -3.79 -2.45
CA GLY A 109 -10.84 -3.03 -1.37
C GLY A 109 -10.91 -1.52 -1.60
N ALA A 110 -11.80 -0.87 -0.87
CA ALA A 110 -12.02 0.57 -0.92
C ALA A 110 -11.18 1.34 0.13
N GLY A 111 -9.95 0.86 0.39
CA GLY A 111 -8.91 1.57 1.13
C GLY A 111 -8.20 2.62 0.27
N MET A 112 -7.15 3.26 0.81
CA MET A 112 -6.42 4.34 0.12
C MET A 112 -5.94 3.95 -1.28
N VAL A 113 -5.27 2.80 -1.41
CA VAL A 113 -4.75 2.31 -2.70
C VAL A 113 -5.88 2.05 -3.69
N GLY A 114 -6.98 1.41 -3.23
CA GLY A 114 -8.12 1.12 -4.10
C GLY A 114 -8.82 2.38 -4.60
N VAL A 115 -8.99 3.38 -3.74
CA VAL A 115 -9.60 4.67 -4.10
C VAL A 115 -8.73 5.46 -5.09
N GLU A 116 -7.41 5.53 -4.85
CA GLU A 116 -6.48 6.19 -5.76
C GLU A 116 -6.44 5.50 -7.13
N LEU A 117 -6.37 4.17 -7.14
CA LEU A 117 -6.37 3.39 -8.38
C LEU A 117 -7.69 3.52 -9.14
N ALA A 118 -8.82 3.55 -8.43
CA ALA A 118 -10.13 3.70 -9.05
C ALA A 118 -10.23 5.02 -9.84
N GLU A 119 -9.77 6.12 -9.26
CA GLU A 119 -9.72 7.41 -9.97
C GLU A 119 -8.77 7.35 -11.16
N ASP A 120 -7.54 6.83 -10.97
CA ASP A 120 -6.52 6.80 -12.02
C ASP A 120 -6.97 5.98 -13.23
N LEU A 121 -7.60 4.82 -13.01
CA LEU A 121 -8.14 3.98 -14.08
C LEU A 121 -9.36 4.62 -14.75
N CYS A 122 -10.25 5.25 -13.97
CA CYS A 122 -11.40 5.94 -14.53
C CYS A 122 -10.96 7.12 -15.42
N ARG A 123 -9.96 7.89 -14.99
CA ARG A 123 -9.35 9.00 -15.79
C ARG A 123 -8.61 8.48 -17.03
N ALA A 124 -8.11 7.24 -17.00
CA ALA A 124 -7.55 6.56 -18.17
C ALA A 124 -8.64 6.08 -19.16
N GLY A 125 -9.92 6.25 -18.82
CA GLY A 125 -11.06 5.94 -19.68
C GLY A 125 -11.69 4.57 -19.43
N HIS A 126 -11.27 3.82 -18.42
CA HIS A 126 -11.86 2.53 -18.06
C HIS A 126 -13.16 2.71 -17.26
N GLN A 127 -14.02 1.71 -17.31
CA GLN A 127 -15.19 1.60 -16.44
C GLN A 127 -14.77 0.95 -15.13
N VAL A 128 -14.93 1.65 -14.00
CA VAL A 128 -14.42 1.18 -12.73
C VAL A 128 -15.52 0.93 -11.72
N SER A 129 -15.53 -0.30 -11.18
CA SER A 129 -16.33 -0.68 -10.02
C SER A 129 -15.41 -0.89 -8.82
N LEU A 130 -15.59 -0.07 -7.78
CA LEU A 130 -14.84 -0.14 -6.53
C LEU A 130 -15.68 -0.85 -5.46
N LEU A 131 -15.26 -2.03 -5.01
CA LEU A 131 -15.96 -2.84 -4.02
C LEU A 131 -15.34 -2.67 -2.63
N GLY A 132 -16.19 -2.50 -1.62
CA GLY A 132 -15.76 -2.37 -0.24
C GLY A 132 -16.77 -2.90 0.76
N LYS A 133 -16.29 -3.36 1.91
CA LYS A 133 -17.12 -3.88 3.02
C LYS A 133 -17.82 -2.78 3.83
N GLY A 134 -17.42 -1.53 3.71
CA GLY A 134 -18.02 -0.41 4.41
C GLY A 134 -19.09 0.30 3.56
N ASP A 135 -19.94 1.08 4.18
CA ASP A 135 -21.01 1.83 3.51
C ASP A 135 -20.50 2.94 2.56
N TYR A 136 -19.22 3.27 2.66
CA TYR A 136 -18.56 4.30 1.87
C TYR A 136 -17.05 3.98 1.70
N PRO A 137 -16.38 4.56 0.70
CA PRO A 137 -14.94 4.40 0.55
C PRO A 137 -14.17 4.92 1.76
N LEU A 138 -13.06 4.27 2.11
CA LEU A 138 -12.23 4.62 3.27
C LEU A 138 -12.94 4.50 4.63
N ALA A 139 -13.97 3.67 4.76
CA ALA A 139 -14.76 3.54 5.98
C ALA A 139 -13.96 3.08 7.22
N SER A 140 -12.79 2.45 7.01
CA SER A 140 -11.87 2.09 8.10
C SER A 140 -10.93 3.23 8.53
N LEU A 141 -10.95 4.36 7.82
CA LEU A 141 -10.02 5.48 7.99
C LEU A 141 -10.73 6.80 8.28
N LEU A 142 -11.88 7.02 7.64
CA LEU A 142 -12.61 8.28 7.65
C LEU A 142 -13.94 8.16 8.40
N PRO A 143 -14.38 9.21 9.12
CA PRO A 143 -15.74 9.32 9.59
C PRO A 143 -16.72 9.41 8.40
N ARG A 144 -17.98 9.00 8.64
CA ARG A 144 -19.02 8.88 7.61
C ARG A 144 -19.18 10.15 6.75
N GLN A 145 -19.13 11.33 7.35
CA GLN A 145 -19.31 12.59 6.62
C GLN A 145 -18.20 12.79 5.56
N ALA A 146 -16.95 12.60 5.94
CA ALA A 146 -15.81 12.70 5.03
C ALA A 146 -15.82 11.59 3.98
N GLY A 147 -16.12 10.34 4.38
CA GLY A 147 -16.22 9.21 3.45
C GLY A 147 -17.31 9.37 2.40
N LYS A 148 -18.45 10.01 2.74
CA LYS A 148 -19.49 10.34 1.78
C LYS A 148 -19.04 11.40 0.76
N GLN A 149 -18.23 12.39 1.16
CA GLN A 149 -17.65 13.34 0.21
C GLN A 149 -16.71 12.64 -0.78
N VAL A 150 -15.91 11.68 -0.29
CA VAL A 150 -15.07 10.84 -1.18
C VAL A 150 -15.94 10.03 -2.14
N ALA A 151 -17.01 9.40 -1.67
CA ALA A 151 -17.93 8.63 -2.52
C ALA A 151 -18.55 9.52 -3.61
N GLN A 152 -18.98 10.72 -3.25
CA GLN A 152 -19.56 11.68 -4.19
C GLN A 152 -18.54 12.14 -5.24
N ALA A 153 -17.32 12.49 -4.85
CA ALA A 153 -16.26 12.89 -5.77
C ALA A 153 -15.92 11.77 -6.77
N LEU A 154 -15.81 10.52 -6.28
CA LEU A 154 -15.59 9.36 -7.14
C LEU A 154 -16.75 9.11 -8.11
N SER A 155 -17.98 9.25 -7.64
CA SER A 155 -19.18 9.10 -8.49
C SER A 155 -19.23 10.16 -9.59
N HIS A 156 -18.88 11.41 -9.30
CA HIS A 156 -18.85 12.50 -10.29
C HIS A 156 -17.87 12.23 -11.45
N ILE A 157 -16.77 11.54 -11.19
CA ILE A 157 -15.83 11.14 -12.26
C ILE A 157 -16.18 9.81 -12.93
N GLY A 158 -17.25 9.11 -12.50
CA GLY A 158 -17.73 7.90 -13.11
C GLY A 158 -17.29 6.59 -12.45
N VAL A 159 -16.68 6.62 -11.25
CA VAL A 159 -16.41 5.41 -10.47
C VAL A 159 -17.67 4.94 -9.77
N SER A 160 -18.04 3.68 -9.97
CA SER A 160 -19.15 3.03 -9.28
C SER A 160 -18.66 2.40 -7.96
N PHE A 161 -19.06 2.95 -6.82
CA PHE A 161 -18.80 2.29 -5.53
C PHE A 161 -19.91 1.30 -5.21
N ILE A 162 -19.52 0.07 -4.84
CA ILE A 162 -20.43 -1.03 -4.49
C ILE A 162 -20.10 -1.49 -3.07
N HIS A 163 -21.07 -1.31 -2.17
CA HIS A 163 -21.00 -1.88 -0.82
C HIS A 163 -21.34 -3.37 -0.91
N ALA A 164 -20.34 -4.20 -1.08
CA ALA A 164 -20.46 -5.66 -1.15
C ALA A 164 -19.10 -6.35 -0.99
N LEU A 165 -19.16 -7.63 -0.62
CA LEU A 165 -18.04 -8.56 -0.63
C LEU A 165 -18.19 -9.54 -1.81
N VAL A 166 -17.07 -9.87 -2.43
CA VAL A 166 -17.04 -10.90 -3.46
C VAL A 166 -17.14 -12.27 -2.78
N GLN A 167 -18.18 -13.03 -3.10
CA GLN A 167 -18.35 -14.39 -2.61
C GLN A 167 -17.70 -15.41 -3.53
N LYS A 168 -17.76 -15.17 -4.85
CA LYS A 168 -17.23 -16.10 -5.84
C LYS A 168 -16.71 -15.36 -7.06
N VAL A 169 -15.58 -15.82 -7.59
CA VAL A 169 -15.02 -15.39 -8.87
C VAL A 169 -15.04 -16.56 -9.84
N CYS A 170 -15.68 -16.37 -10.97
CA CYS A 170 -15.71 -17.35 -12.05
C CYS A 170 -15.06 -16.75 -13.30
N GLN A 171 -14.28 -17.57 -14.01
CA GLN A 171 -13.78 -17.18 -15.33
C GLN A 171 -14.96 -16.99 -16.29
N ALA A 172 -14.95 -15.94 -17.09
CA ALA A 172 -15.84 -15.69 -18.20
C ALA A 172 -15.01 -15.56 -19.48
N ASP A 173 -15.66 -15.55 -20.66
CA ASP A 173 -14.99 -15.59 -21.96
C ASP A 173 -13.91 -14.52 -22.13
N ASP A 174 -14.15 -13.31 -21.60
CA ASP A 174 -13.23 -12.18 -21.69
C ASP A 174 -13.04 -11.46 -20.35
N GLY A 175 -12.89 -12.22 -19.30
CA GLY A 175 -12.68 -11.65 -17.96
C GLY A 175 -13.25 -12.50 -16.85
N TYR A 176 -13.99 -11.88 -15.95
CA TYR A 176 -14.48 -12.49 -14.74
C TYR A 176 -15.94 -12.12 -14.46
N ARG A 177 -16.70 -13.10 -13.95
CA ARG A 177 -17.98 -12.89 -13.29
C ARG A 177 -17.77 -12.97 -11.79
N LEU A 178 -18.21 -11.96 -11.07
CA LEU A 178 -18.14 -11.86 -9.62
C LEU A 178 -19.56 -11.96 -9.04
N ASP A 179 -19.81 -12.95 -8.21
CA ASP A 179 -21.05 -13.08 -7.45
C ASP A 179 -20.83 -12.39 -6.09
N LEU A 180 -21.69 -11.45 -5.73
CA LEU A 180 -21.56 -10.59 -4.55
C LEU A 180 -22.49 -11.04 -3.42
N ASP A 181 -22.15 -10.73 -2.18
CA ASP A 181 -22.91 -11.10 -0.98
C ASP A 181 -24.28 -10.39 -0.87
N ASN A 182 -24.48 -9.30 -1.61
CA ASN A 182 -25.77 -8.61 -1.72
C ASN A 182 -26.67 -9.17 -2.83
N GLY A 183 -26.31 -10.31 -3.44
CA GLY A 183 -27.05 -10.98 -4.50
C GLY A 183 -26.83 -10.42 -5.90
N GLN A 184 -26.04 -9.37 -6.06
CA GLN A 184 -25.69 -8.82 -7.37
C GLN A 184 -24.61 -9.66 -8.05
N THR A 185 -24.59 -9.60 -9.39
CA THR A 185 -23.51 -10.14 -10.22
C THR A 185 -22.83 -9.00 -10.97
N LEU A 186 -21.50 -8.98 -10.96
CA LEU A 186 -20.68 -8.00 -11.66
C LEU A 186 -19.80 -8.71 -12.70
N TYR A 187 -19.64 -8.10 -13.87
CA TYR A 187 -18.71 -8.57 -14.91
C TYR A 187 -17.58 -7.56 -15.07
N ALA A 188 -16.33 -8.05 -15.12
CA ALA A 188 -15.14 -7.22 -15.29
C ALA A 188 -14.09 -7.92 -16.16
N HIS A 189 -13.44 -7.17 -17.07
CA HIS A 189 -12.32 -7.67 -17.88
C HIS A 189 -11.05 -7.87 -17.05
N ALA A 190 -10.89 -7.07 -15.99
CA ALA A 190 -9.78 -7.20 -15.06
C ALA A 190 -10.27 -7.09 -13.62
N LEU A 191 -9.66 -7.88 -12.74
CA LEU A 191 -9.89 -7.88 -11.31
C LEU A 191 -8.62 -7.44 -10.59
N VAL A 192 -8.72 -6.43 -9.74
CA VAL A 192 -7.59 -5.91 -8.96
C VAL A 192 -7.89 -6.03 -7.47
N VAL A 193 -6.93 -6.52 -6.70
CA VAL A 193 -7.02 -6.61 -5.24
C VAL A 193 -6.22 -5.49 -4.60
N ALA A 194 -6.88 -4.72 -3.73
CA ALA A 194 -6.35 -3.63 -2.93
C ALA A 194 -6.79 -3.73 -1.45
N THR A 195 -6.83 -4.96 -0.92
CA THR A 195 -7.36 -5.30 0.42
C THR A 195 -6.32 -5.22 1.53
N GLY A 196 -5.18 -4.62 1.25
CA GLY A 196 -4.09 -4.44 2.20
C GLY A 196 -2.91 -5.35 1.95
N LEU A 197 -1.97 -5.31 2.88
CA LEU A 197 -0.69 -6.00 2.83
C LEU A 197 -0.50 -6.78 4.13
N HIS A 198 0.26 -7.87 4.05
CA HIS A 198 0.80 -8.58 5.20
C HIS A 198 2.28 -8.88 4.96
N ILE A 199 3.00 -9.31 5.99
CA ILE A 199 4.38 -9.73 5.80
C ILE A 199 4.43 -11.18 5.30
N ASP A 200 5.46 -11.48 4.50
CA ASP A 200 5.88 -12.86 4.27
C ASP A 200 6.69 -13.32 5.48
N ASP A 201 6.16 -14.24 6.26
CA ASP A 201 6.75 -14.72 7.51
C ASP A 201 7.84 -15.80 7.32
N TYR A 202 8.08 -16.21 6.08
CA TYR A 202 9.00 -17.29 5.77
C TYR A 202 10.44 -17.04 6.25
N LEU A 203 11.01 -15.89 5.91
CA LEU A 203 12.37 -15.55 6.33
C LEU A 203 12.47 -15.17 7.82
N PRO A 204 11.55 -14.36 8.39
CA PRO A 204 11.54 -14.09 9.82
C PRO A 204 11.50 -15.35 10.70
N LYS A 205 10.64 -16.31 10.35
CA LYS A 205 10.57 -17.63 11.04
C LYS A 205 11.89 -18.37 10.99
N ARG A 206 12.54 -18.44 9.82
CA ARG A 206 13.81 -19.14 9.64
C ARG A 206 14.96 -18.45 10.36
N ALA A 207 14.95 -17.14 10.40
CA ALA A 207 15.93 -16.35 11.15
C ALA A 207 15.73 -16.44 12.69
N GLY A 208 14.60 -16.95 13.15
CA GLY A 208 14.25 -17.00 14.57
C GLY A 208 14.06 -15.62 15.21
N ILE A 209 13.62 -14.63 14.43
CA ILE A 209 13.37 -13.27 14.91
C ILE A 209 11.88 -13.06 15.23
N ALA A 210 11.60 -12.13 16.15
CA ALA A 210 10.24 -11.84 16.59
C ALA A 210 9.47 -11.06 15.52
N PHE A 211 8.23 -11.48 15.24
CA PHE A 211 7.31 -10.84 14.32
C PHE A 211 5.85 -11.21 14.65
N ASP A 212 4.91 -10.49 14.06
CA ASP A 212 3.48 -10.81 14.02
C ASP A 212 2.90 -10.46 12.64
N ASP A 213 1.57 -10.48 12.48
CA ASP A 213 0.89 -10.16 11.22
C ASP A 213 1.10 -8.69 10.77
N LEU A 214 1.51 -7.82 11.68
CA LEU A 214 1.77 -6.41 11.42
C LEU A 214 3.18 -6.19 10.86
N GLY A 215 4.17 -7.00 11.29
CA GLY A 215 5.54 -6.87 10.83
C GLY A 215 6.59 -7.54 11.72
N ILE A 216 7.84 -7.45 11.29
CA ILE A 216 9.01 -7.80 12.11
C ILE A 216 9.14 -6.75 13.21
N TRP A 217 9.19 -7.17 14.45
CA TRP A 217 9.36 -6.26 15.58
C TRP A 217 10.78 -5.71 15.62
N VAL A 218 10.88 -4.39 15.65
CA VAL A 218 12.17 -3.73 15.68
C VAL A 218 12.24 -2.71 16.82
N ASP A 219 13.44 -2.50 17.33
CA ASP A 219 13.72 -1.40 18.24
C ASP A 219 13.47 -0.06 17.53
N LYS A 220 12.70 0.82 18.17
CA LYS A 220 12.27 2.07 17.56
C LYS A 220 13.37 3.11 17.34
N LYS A 221 14.56 2.91 17.89
CA LYS A 221 15.69 3.83 17.74
C LYS A 221 16.71 3.33 16.72
N THR A 222 17.00 2.03 16.75
CA THR A 222 18.07 1.42 15.96
C THR A 222 17.58 0.58 14.81
N LEU A 223 16.29 0.17 14.86
CA LEU A 223 15.66 -0.77 13.92
C LEU A 223 16.28 -2.18 13.95
N ALA A 224 16.99 -2.52 15.04
CA ALA A 224 17.43 -3.87 15.31
C ALA A 224 16.24 -4.77 15.62
N THR A 225 16.27 -6.01 15.15
CA THR A 225 15.28 -7.04 15.46
C THR A 225 15.54 -7.65 16.85
N SER A 226 14.85 -8.72 17.20
CA SER A 226 15.20 -9.52 18.40
C SER A 226 16.59 -10.17 18.33
N ASN A 227 17.23 -10.20 17.16
CA ASN A 227 18.63 -10.59 16.98
C ASN A 227 19.47 -9.32 16.74
N ALA A 228 20.50 -9.09 17.55
CA ALA A 228 21.34 -7.89 17.51
C ALA A 228 22.18 -7.71 16.23
N ASP A 229 22.31 -8.75 15.41
CA ASP A 229 23.02 -8.71 14.14
C ASP A 229 22.08 -8.60 12.94
N ILE A 230 20.76 -8.60 13.18
CA ILE A 230 19.73 -8.51 12.14
C ILE A 230 18.88 -7.26 12.36
N TYR A 231 18.81 -6.43 11.34
CA TYR A 231 17.97 -5.23 11.27
C TYR A 231 16.86 -5.43 10.25
N ALA A 232 15.81 -4.63 10.33
CA ALA A 232 14.77 -4.63 9.30
C ALA A 232 14.28 -3.20 8.99
N ILE A 233 13.81 -2.98 7.75
CA ILE A 233 13.43 -1.67 7.24
C ILE A 233 12.25 -1.76 6.27
N GLY A 234 11.43 -0.72 6.23
CA GLY A 234 10.35 -0.55 5.24
C GLY A 234 9.07 -1.26 5.62
N ASP A 235 8.35 -1.75 4.61
CA ASP A 235 6.99 -2.26 4.79
C ASP A 235 6.91 -3.58 5.60
N CYS A 236 8.06 -4.26 5.81
CA CYS A 236 8.10 -5.49 6.58
C CYS A 236 8.20 -5.29 8.10
N ILE A 237 8.32 -4.06 8.60
CA ILE A 237 8.52 -3.82 10.04
C ILE A 237 7.25 -3.36 10.76
N ALA A 238 7.20 -3.65 12.05
CA ALA A 238 6.27 -3.07 13.02
C ALA A 238 7.03 -2.33 14.11
N ILE A 239 6.62 -1.10 14.44
CA ILE A 239 7.17 -0.25 15.49
C ILE A 239 6.07 0.07 16.50
N ASP A 240 6.31 -0.19 17.78
CA ASP A 240 5.34 0.00 18.87
C ASP A 240 3.95 -0.65 18.54
N GLY A 241 3.95 -1.83 17.90
CA GLY A 241 2.74 -2.57 17.53
C GLY A 241 1.97 -2.01 16.32
N LEU A 242 2.58 -1.12 15.53
CA LEU A 242 1.97 -0.55 14.32
C LEU A 242 2.80 -0.85 13.07
N PRO A 243 2.17 -1.21 11.95
CA PRO A 243 2.88 -1.47 10.70
C PRO A 243 3.44 -0.17 10.10
N CYS A 244 4.65 -0.22 9.58
CA CYS A 244 5.32 0.94 8.99
C CYS A 244 5.29 0.88 7.45
N ARG A 245 4.12 1.04 6.83
CA ARG A 245 3.92 0.87 5.38
C ARG A 245 3.88 2.20 4.62
N PHE A 246 4.89 3.04 4.85
CA PHE A 246 5.04 4.34 4.20
C PHE A 246 6.48 4.53 3.70
N ILE A 247 6.63 5.07 2.50
CA ILE A 247 7.95 5.32 1.89
C ILE A 247 8.70 6.46 2.60
N ALA A 248 7.99 7.46 3.11
CA ALA A 248 8.61 8.67 3.67
C ALA A 248 9.63 8.40 4.80
N PRO A 249 9.44 7.44 5.71
CA PRO A 249 10.41 7.12 6.76
C PRO A 249 11.68 6.41 6.28
N HIS A 250 11.67 5.72 5.13
CA HIS A 250 12.73 4.79 4.72
C HIS A 250 14.13 5.39 4.76
N ARG A 251 14.30 6.64 4.31
CA ARG A 251 15.61 7.30 4.32
C ARG A 251 16.15 7.48 5.74
N LYS A 252 15.30 7.91 6.66
CA LYS A 252 15.67 8.08 8.07
C LYS A 252 15.95 6.75 8.75
N GLN A 253 15.16 5.71 8.40
CA GLN A 253 15.38 4.33 8.86
C GLN A 253 16.73 3.79 8.40
N ALA A 254 17.08 3.97 7.11
CA ALA A 254 18.36 3.55 6.57
C ALA A 254 19.53 4.26 7.28
N PHE A 255 19.39 5.55 7.56
CA PHE A 255 20.40 6.30 8.35
C PHE A 255 20.56 5.73 9.76
N ALA A 256 19.45 5.46 10.46
CA ALA A 256 19.49 4.89 11.80
C ALA A 256 20.23 3.55 11.84
N ILE A 257 19.90 2.66 10.90
CA ILE A 257 20.57 1.36 10.76
C ILE A 257 22.08 1.53 10.48
N ALA A 258 22.43 2.40 9.52
CA ALA A 258 23.83 2.63 9.17
C ALA A 258 24.67 3.12 10.36
N HIS A 259 24.13 4.05 11.15
CA HIS A 259 24.78 4.52 12.38
C HIS A 259 24.86 3.44 13.45
N ALA A 260 23.78 2.66 13.64
CA ALA A 260 23.78 1.56 14.60
C ALA A 260 24.82 0.48 14.24
N ILE A 261 24.94 0.13 12.95
CA ILE A 261 25.93 -0.86 12.47
C ILE A 261 27.37 -0.34 12.66
N THR A 262 27.61 0.95 12.37
CA THR A 262 28.97 1.53 12.39
C THR A 262 29.39 2.03 13.78
N GLY A 263 28.51 1.96 14.77
CA GLY A 263 28.77 2.49 16.14
C GLY A 263 28.97 4.01 16.17
N LYS A 264 28.56 4.73 15.13
CA LYS A 264 28.68 6.19 15.09
C LYS A 264 27.56 6.84 15.91
N PRO A 265 27.87 7.91 16.66
CA PRO A 265 26.85 8.69 17.35
C PRO A 265 25.82 9.23 16.34
N PHE A 266 24.55 9.14 16.64
CA PHE A 266 23.49 9.77 15.86
C PHE A 266 22.33 10.15 16.78
N ASP A 267 21.60 11.16 16.40
CA ASP A 267 20.31 11.44 17.00
C ASP A 267 19.40 10.25 16.71
N CYS A 268 18.89 9.62 17.75
CA CYS A 268 18.06 8.41 17.63
C CYS A 268 16.97 8.59 16.59
N TYR A 269 16.68 7.54 15.84
CA TYR A 269 15.51 7.53 14.96
C TYR A 269 14.25 7.76 15.80
N VAL A 270 13.52 8.81 15.46
CA VAL A 270 12.22 9.07 16.04
C VAL A 270 11.19 8.69 14.99
N HIS A 271 10.48 7.58 15.24
CA HIS A 271 9.38 7.19 14.39
C HIS A 271 8.24 8.20 14.54
N SER A 272 7.95 8.90 13.46
CA SER A 272 6.78 9.77 13.34
C SER A 272 5.99 9.27 12.14
N PRO A 273 4.78 8.72 12.36
CA PRO A 273 3.91 8.36 11.24
C PRO A 273 3.70 9.58 10.33
N PRO A 274 3.95 9.46 9.03
CA PRO A 274 3.71 10.58 8.13
C PRO A 274 2.22 10.91 8.08
N PRO A 275 1.85 12.15 7.78
CA PRO A 275 0.46 12.52 7.53
C PRO A 275 -0.15 11.59 6.46
N ILE A 276 -1.32 11.09 6.74
CA ILE A 276 -2.08 10.29 5.76
C ILE A 276 -2.60 11.27 4.71
N ARG A 277 -2.32 10.99 3.44
CA ARG A 277 -2.76 11.83 2.32
C ARG A 277 -3.26 10.96 1.18
N LEU A 278 -4.51 11.18 0.80
CA LEU A 278 -5.07 10.61 -0.42
C LEU A 278 -4.59 11.45 -1.62
N LYS A 279 -4.09 10.78 -2.65
CA LYS A 279 -3.47 11.43 -3.83
C LYS A 279 -4.43 11.52 -5.03
N ASN A 280 -5.70 11.67 -4.78
CA ASN A 280 -6.72 11.86 -5.81
C ASN A 280 -6.71 13.29 -6.34
N LYS A 281 -7.09 13.45 -7.61
CA LYS A 281 -7.24 14.77 -8.24
C LYS A 281 -8.63 15.36 -8.02
N SER A 282 -9.66 14.50 -7.87
CA SER A 282 -11.05 14.93 -7.63
C SER A 282 -11.32 15.39 -6.21
N ILE A 283 -10.53 14.90 -5.26
CA ILE A 283 -10.70 15.19 -3.84
C ILE A 283 -9.36 15.05 -3.10
N SER A 284 -9.03 16.03 -2.28
CA SER A 284 -7.88 15.98 -1.38
C SER A 284 -8.35 15.58 0.01
N VAL A 285 -7.73 14.56 0.58
CA VAL A 285 -7.96 14.15 1.98
C VAL A 285 -6.62 14.09 2.68
N SER A 286 -6.51 14.76 3.81
CA SER A 286 -5.33 14.67 4.67
C SER A 286 -5.70 14.48 6.12
N ILE A 287 -4.97 13.60 6.82
CA ILE A 287 -5.06 13.44 8.26
C ILE A 287 -3.67 13.70 8.84
N THR A 288 -3.60 14.65 9.76
CA THR A 288 -2.41 14.94 10.56
C THR A 288 -2.62 14.51 12.00
N GLY A 289 -1.55 14.18 12.72
CA GLY A 289 -1.62 13.62 14.06
C GLY A 289 -1.82 12.10 14.05
N THR A 290 -2.32 11.57 15.17
CA THR A 290 -2.50 10.12 15.39
C THR A 290 -3.97 9.84 15.69
N PRO A 291 -4.80 9.56 14.68
CA PRO A 291 -6.22 9.30 14.89
C PRO A 291 -6.43 8.02 15.70
N VAL A 292 -7.45 8.03 16.56
CA VAL A 292 -7.86 6.88 17.36
C VAL A 292 -9.19 6.39 16.82
N GLY A 293 -9.14 5.49 15.83
CA GLY A 293 -10.34 4.97 15.15
C GLY A 293 -11.05 6.02 14.28
N VAL A 294 -12.25 5.68 13.84
CA VAL A 294 -13.06 6.49 12.93
C VAL A 294 -14.16 7.30 13.62
N ASP A 295 -14.35 7.09 14.92
CA ASP A 295 -15.37 7.74 15.72
C ASP A 295 -14.86 9.00 16.43
N ASN A 296 -15.77 9.76 17.05
CA ASN A 296 -15.46 10.92 17.88
C ASN A 296 -14.77 12.09 17.15
N TRP A 297 -15.01 12.23 15.86
CA TRP A 297 -14.59 13.38 15.10
C TRP A 297 -15.62 14.52 15.22
N VAL A 298 -15.15 15.71 15.53
CA VAL A 298 -15.94 16.93 15.69
C VAL A 298 -15.73 17.83 14.49
N VAL A 299 -16.81 18.22 13.82
CA VAL A 299 -16.75 19.17 12.71
C VAL A 299 -16.36 20.55 13.23
N LYS A 300 -15.32 21.14 12.66
CA LYS A 300 -14.84 22.50 12.96
C LYS A 300 -15.18 23.47 11.87
N ASP A 301 -15.09 23.04 10.64
CA ASP A 301 -15.41 23.83 9.47
C ASP A 301 -16.09 22.90 8.45
N ASN A 302 -17.26 23.29 8.00
CA ASN A 302 -18.00 22.53 6.99
C ASN A 302 -18.02 23.27 5.65
N GLY A 303 -17.24 24.36 5.54
CA GLY A 303 -17.13 25.19 4.35
C GLY A 303 -18.44 25.87 3.94
N SER A 304 -18.35 26.71 2.93
CA SER A 304 -19.51 27.14 2.16
C SER A 304 -19.88 26.05 1.13
N ALA A 305 -21.09 26.14 0.56
CA ALA A 305 -21.51 25.21 -0.51
C ALA A 305 -20.53 25.23 -1.71
N ASP A 306 -19.78 26.32 -1.88
CA ASP A 306 -18.85 26.53 -2.98
C ASP A 306 -17.44 26.00 -2.71
N ASP A 307 -17.03 25.89 -1.43
CA ASP A 307 -15.64 25.51 -1.08
C ASP A 307 -15.41 23.99 -0.99
N GLY A 308 -16.48 23.18 -0.85
CA GLY A 308 -16.37 21.73 -0.70
C GLY A 308 -15.42 21.27 0.42
N LYS A 309 -15.11 22.18 1.36
CA LYS A 309 -14.12 21.96 2.41
C LYS A 309 -14.78 21.40 3.67
N LEU A 310 -14.18 20.41 4.27
CA LEU A 310 -14.56 19.85 5.57
C LEU A 310 -13.32 19.75 6.45
N VAL A 311 -13.37 20.33 7.65
CA VAL A 311 -12.32 20.15 8.67
C VAL A 311 -12.95 19.53 9.90
N MET A 312 -12.34 18.44 10.35
CA MET A 312 -12.77 17.75 11.57
C MET A 312 -11.56 17.54 12.48
N GLU A 313 -11.82 17.59 13.77
CA GLU A 313 -10.81 17.34 14.82
C GLU A 313 -11.23 16.17 15.68
N GLN A 314 -10.25 15.36 16.08
CA GLN A 314 -10.44 14.30 17.04
C GLN A 314 -9.73 14.65 18.34
N TYR A 315 -10.44 14.46 19.46
CA TYR A 315 -9.97 14.83 20.78
C TYR A 315 -9.73 13.61 21.65
N ARG A 316 -8.67 13.69 22.46
CA ARG A 316 -8.39 12.74 23.54
C ARG A 316 -7.98 13.54 24.77
N ASN A 317 -8.66 13.33 25.91
CA ASN A 317 -8.40 14.06 27.15
C ASN A 317 -8.40 15.60 26.97
N GLY A 318 -9.30 16.13 26.15
CA GLY A 318 -9.40 17.57 25.87
C GLY A 318 -8.35 18.15 24.92
N GLN A 319 -7.41 17.33 24.43
CA GLN A 319 -6.38 17.76 23.48
C GLN A 319 -6.69 17.22 22.07
N VAL A 320 -6.40 18.01 21.05
CA VAL A 320 -6.51 17.60 19.65
C VAL A 320 -5.42 16.57 19.36
N VAL A 321 -5.81 15.36 18.97
CA VAL A 321 -4.89 14.27 18.62
C VAL A 321 -4.77 14.06 17.12
N ALA A 322 -5.79 14.45 16.35
CA ALA A 322 -5.77 14.38 14.89
C ALA A 322 -6.65 15.48 14.27
N VAL A 323 -6.26 15.92 13.07
CA VAL A 323 -7.03 16.84 12.23
C VAL A 323 -7.22 16.22 10.87
N LEU A 324 -8.46 16.09 10.45
CA LEU A 324 -8.87 15.64 9.11
C LEU A 324 -9.29 16.87 8.29
N THR A 325 -8.75 16.99 7.11
CA THR A 325 -9.16 17.99 6.12
C THR A 325 -9.54 17.28 4.83
N VAL A 326 -10.72 17.59 4.32
CA VAL A 326 -11.22 17.15 3.01
C VAL A 326 -11.50 18.40 2.18
N VAL A 327 -11.03 18.42 0.94
CA VAL A 327 -11.27 19.49 -0.02
C VAL A 327 -11.64 18.87 -1.36
N GLN A 328 -12.81 19.19 -1.88
CA GLN A 328 -13.15 18.83 -3.26
C GLN A 328 -12.35 19.72 -4.20
N THR A 329 -11.70 19.11 -5.17
CA THR A 329 -10.99 19.82 -6.23
C THR A 329 -11.85 19.75 -7.48
N SER A 330 -12.18 20.92 -8.02
CA SER A 330 -12.95 21.09 -9.26
C SER A 330 -12.26 20.49 -10.48
#